data_81413f22fbe22789ec5dea7c379bda69
#
_entry.id   81413f22fbe22789ec5dea7c379bda69
#
_cell.length_a   1.000
_cell.length_b   1.000
_cell.length_c   1.000
_cell.angle_alpha   90.00
_cell.angle_beta   90.00
_cell.angle_gamma   90.00
#
_symmetry.space_group_name_H-M   'P 1'
#
loop_
_entity.id
_entity.type
_entity.pdbx_description
1 polymer ?
#
loop_
_entity_poly.entity_id
_entity_poly.type
_entity_poly.pdbx_seq_one_letter_code
_entity_poly.pdbx_strand_id
1 'polypeptide(L)'
;MSTQVDVGAAVNGSLRDASFDRLACLLRHWTWADEAMATFDRELANGWDYDDDPMSDHPFGAFYHWCALLCAFGEAALEHGLLSPFQLEPIRQDLEASLPGLRACRQLLVVIPASLEEHPRVVDLLRDGETLPRLRRVHQAFGEALRKEHVSREIDSLDR
;
A
#
# COMPACT_ATOMS: atom_id res chain seq x y z
N MET A 1 2.78 21.92 29.56
CA MET A 1 1.82 22.23 28.46
C MET A 1 2.15 21.26 27.32
N SER A 2 1.40 20.18 27.21
CA SER A 2 1.58 19.19 26.15
C SER A 2 0.76 19.64 24.94
N THR A 3 1.42 20.00 23.87
CA THR A 3 0.81 20.26 22.57
C THR A 3 0.46 18.90 21.97
N GLN A 4 -0.76 18.51 22.11
CA GLN A 4 -1.34 17.35 21.42
C GLN A 4 -1.46 17.75 19.95
N VAL A 5 -0.56 17.26 19.12
CA VAL A 5 -0.65 17.41 17.66
C VAL A 5 -1.81 16.52 17.20
N ASP A 6 -2.89 17.15 16.80
CA ASP A 6 -4.06 16.49 16.24
C ASP A 6 -3.71 15.96 14.85
N VAL A 7 -3.28 14.72 14.78
CA VAL A 7 -2.92 14.00 13.53
C VAL A 7 -4.17 13.57 12.74
N GLY A 8 -5.36 13.71 13.34
CA GLY A 8 -6.62 13.24 12.77
C GLY A 8 -7.27 14.16 11.72
N ALA A 9 -6.86 15.42 11.63
CA ALA A 9 -7.56 16.41 10.79
C ALA A 9 -7.07 16.51 9.33
N ALA A 10 -6.02 15.78 8.95
CA ALA A 10 -5.31 16.02 7.68
C ALA A 10 -5.70 15.12 6.49
N VAL A 11 -6.66 14.21 6.64
CA VAL A 11 -6.92 13.16 5.60
C VAL A 11 -8.26 13.33 4.86
N ASN A 12 -9.04 14.33 5.17
CA ASN A 12 -10.35 14.55 4.55
C ASN A 12 -10.24 15.32 3.23
N GLY A 13 -10.19 14.65 2.10
CA GLY A 13 -10.30 15.25 0.79
C GLY A 13 -9.85 14.30 -0.32
N SER A 14 -10.57 14.27 -1.44
CA SER A 14 -10.18 13.52 -2.63
C SER A 14 -8.82 14.00 -3.15
N LEU A 15 -8.18 13.23 -4.03
CA LEU A 15 -6.94 13.64 -4.70
C LEU A 15 -7.07 15.02 -5.37
N ARG A 16 -8.28 15.35 -5.86
CA ARG A 16 -8.56 16.66 -6.49
C ARG A 16 -8.48 17.82 -5.52
N ASP A 17 -8.82 17.60 -4.25
CA ASP A 17 -8.80 18.63 -3.21
C ASP A 17 -7.46 18.68 -2.45
N ALA A 18 -6.56 17.73 -2.75
CA ALA A 18 -5.25 17.70 -2.12
C ALA A 18 -4.39 18.89 -2.57
N SER A 19 -3.70 19.54 -1.64
CA SER A 19 -2.67 20.53 -2.00
C SER A 19 -1.55 19.87 -2.81
N PHE A 20 -0.78 20.67 -3.55
CA PHE A 20 0.37 20.18 -4.32
C PHE A 20 1.36 19.41 -3.43
N ASP A 21 1.64 19.93 -2.24
CA ASP A 21 2.55 19.30 -1.27
C ASP A 21 2.03 17.95 -0.80
N ARG A 22 0.71 17.84 -0.57
CA ARG A 22 0.09 16.57 -0.18
C ARG A 22 0.18 15.53 -1.29
N LEU A 23 -0.05 15.93 -2.54
CA LEU A 23 0.09 15.03 -3.69
C LEU A 23 1.55 14.57 -3.84
N ALA A 24 2.53 15.46 -3.67
CA ALA A 24 3.94 15.11 -3.68
C ALA A 24 4.31 14.11 -2.57
N CYS A 25 3.75 14.27 -1.37
CA CYS A 25 3.91 13.30 -0.29
C CYS A 25 3.31 11.93 -0.63
N LEU A 26 2.10 11.90 -1.20
CA LEU A 26 1.44 10.66 -1.63
C LEU A 26 2.25 9.95 -2.71
N LEU A 27 2.75 10.68 -3.71
CA LEU A 27 3.61 10.13 -4.75
C LEU A 27 4.90 9.54 -4.18
N ARG A 28 5.52 10.20 -3.20
CA ARG A 28 6.72 9.68 -2.54
C ARG A 28 6.44 8.37 -1.81
N HIS A 29 5.35 8.30 -1.04
CA HIS A 29 4.94 7.05 -0.38
C HIS A 29 4.60 5.96 -1.40
N TRP A 30 4.02 6.34 -2.52
CA TRP A 30 3.74 5.43 -3.60
C TRP A 30 5.01 4.86 -4.24
N THR A 31 6.05 5.70 -4.43
CA THR A 31 7.37 5.25 -4.90
C THR A 31 7.95 4.18 -3.97
N TRP A 32 7.81 4.34 -2.66
CA TRP A 32 8.24 3.30 -1.70
C TRP A 32 7.43 2.02 -1.83
N ALA A 33 6.15 2.10 -2.13
CA ALA A 33 5.33 0.92 -2.39
C ALA A 33 5.76 0.20 -3.67
N ASP A 34 6.07 0.95 -4.74
CA ASP A 34 6.63 0.40 -6.00
C ASP A 34 7.96 -0.32 -5.76
N GLU A 35 8.87 0.31 -5.01
CA GLU A 35 10.18 -0.26 -4.66
C GLU A 35 10.06 -1.54 -3.81
N ALA A 36 9.15 -1.54 -2.83
CA ALA A 36 8.89 -2.70 -1.99
C ALA A 36 8.29 -3.86 -2.81
N MET A 37 7.34 -3.58 -3.70
CA MET A 37 6.76 -4.58 -4.61
C MET A 37 7.82 -5.13 -5.57
N ALA A 38 8.63 -4.27 -6.19
CA ALA A 38 9.68 -4.69 -7.10
C ALA A 38 10.76 -5.54 -6.41
N THR A 39 11.06 -5.23 -5.15
CA THR A 39 11.99 -6.03 -4.35
C THR A 39 11.39 -7.40 -4.07
N PHE A 40 10.14 -7.46 -3.63
CA PHE A 40 9.44 -8.73 -3.41
C PHE A 40 9.38 -9.59 -4.68
N ASP A 41 9.04 -9.00 -5.83
CA ASP A 41 8.97 -9.72 -7.11
C ASP A 41 10.33 -10.28 -7.53
N ARG A 42 11.41 -9.53 -7.31
CA ARG A 42 12.78 -9.97 -7.58
C ARG A 42 13.19 -11.15 -6.69
N GLU A 43 12.87 -11.09 -5.41
CA GLU A 43 13.17 -12.17 -4.47
C GLU A 43 12.38 -13.44 -4.82
N LEU A 44 11.11 -13.32 -5.21
CA LEU A 44 10.33 -14.45 -5.70
C LEU A 44 10.95 -15.07 -6.96
N ALA A 45 11.40 -14.24 -7.92
CA ALA A 45 12.00 -14.71 -9.17
C ALA A 45 13.36 -15.40 -8.97
N ASN A 46 14.10 -15.02 -7.93
CA ASN A 46 15.38 -15.64 -7.59
C ASN A 46 15.28 -17.04 -6.95
N GLY A 47 14.06 -17.56 -6.78
CA GLY A 47 13.84 -18.88 -6.23
C GLY A 47 14.09 -18.90 -4.72
N TRP A 48 13.21 -18.24 -4.01
CA TRP A 48 13.23 -18.23 -2.56
C TRP A 48 13.06 -19.64 -1.99
N ASP A 49 14.10 -20.15 -1.34
CA ASP A 49 14.09 -21.42 -0.62
C ASP A 49 13.94 -21.14 0.87
N TYR A 50 12.80 -21.53 1.43
CA TYR A 50 12.46 -21.33 2.84
C TYR A 50 13.42 -22.08 3.78
N ASP A 51 14.09 -23.13 3.26
CA ASP A 51 14.92 -24.03 4.07
C ASP A 51 16.36 -23.54 4.26
N ASP A 52 16.83 -22.56 3.46
CA ASP A 52 18.25 -22.20 3.46
C ASP A 52 18.66 -21.22 4.55
N ASP A 53 17.77 -20.33 5.02
CA ASP A 53 18.05 -19.42 6.13
C ASP A 53 16.76 -18.88 6.79
N PRO A 54 16.33 -19.44 7.93
CA PRO A 54 15.17 -18.92 8.66
C PRO A 54 15.35 -17.50 9.19
N MET A 55 16.56 -16.95 9.10
CA MET A 55 16.87 -15.55 9.47
C MET A 55 16.97 -14.64 8.25
N SER A 56 16.84 -15.16 7.03
CA SER A 56 16.81 -14.32 5.83
C SER A 56 15.40 -13.78 5.59
N ASP A 57 15.10 -12.69 6.25
CA ASP A 57 13.79 -12.02 6.24
C ASP A 57 13.48 -11.24 4.95
N HIS A 58 14.38 -11.26 3.95
CA HIS A 58 14.32 -10.32 2.84
C HIS A 58 13.01 -10.32 2.04
N PRO A 59 12.44 -11.44 1.55
CA PRO A 59 11.23 -11.36 0.74
C PRO A 59 10.00 -10.98 1.57
N PHE A 60 9.91 -11.43 2.81
CA PHE A 60 8.79 -11.09 3.68
C PHE A 60 8.83 -9.64 4.14
N GLY A 61 10.00 -9.11 4.46
CA GLY A 61 10.15 -7.71 4.83
C GLY A 61 9.63 -6.76 3.75
N ALA A 62 10.01 -7.01 2.50
CA ALA A 62 9.53 -6.24 1.36
C ALA A 62 8.00 -6.41 1.14
N PHE A 63 7.48 -7.63 1.27
CA PHE A 63 6.06 -7.91 1.16
C PHE A 63 5.25 -7.20 2.25
N TYR A 64 5.67 -7.29 3.51
CA TYR A 64 5.00 -6.61 4.62
C TYR A 64 5.01 -5.10 4.46
N HIS A 65 6.13 -4.54 4.02
CA HIS A 65 6.25 -3.11 3.78
C HIS A 65 5.30 -2.65 2.68
N TRP A 66 5.27 -3.38 1.58
CA TRP A 66 4.32 -3.15 0.49
C TRP A 66 2.87 -3.21 0.97
N CYS A 67 2.50 -4.28 1.70
CA CYS A 67 1.16 -4.46 2.26
C CYS A 67 0.78 -3.34 3.24
N ALA A 68 1.72 -2.87 4.07
CA ALA A 68 1.46 -1.78 5.00
C ALA A 68 1.15 -0.46 4.28
N LEU A 69 1.90 -0.15 3.21
CA LEU A 69 1.63 1.01 2.38
C LEU A 69 0.30 0.90 1.63
N LEU A 70 0.01 -0.27 1.03
CA LEU A 70 -1.29 -0.53 0.41
C LEU A 70 -2.45 -0.42 1.41
N CYS A 71 -2.26 -0.88 2.64
CA CYS A 71 -3.24 -0.74 3.70
C CYS A 71 -3.57 0.73 3.96
N ALA A 72 -2.54 1.57 4.11
CA ALA A 72 -2.72 3.00 4.35
C ALA A 72 -3.45 3.69 3.19
N PHE A 73 -3.08 3.40 1.94
CA PHE A 73 -3.79 3.92 0.76
C PHE A 73 -5.22 3.40 0.68
N GLY A 74 -5.44 2.12 0.98
CA GLY A 74 -6.76 1.49 0.94
C GLY A 74 -7.72 2.07 1.97
N GLU A 75 -7.28 2.25 3.20
CA GLU A 75 -8.04 2.92 4.25
C GLU A 75 -8.35 4.37 3.86
N ALA A 76 -7.36 5.10 3.36
CA ALA A 76 -7.56 6.47 2.90
C ALA A 76 -8.57 6.57 1.73
N ALA A 77 -8.61 5.58 0.84
CA ALA A 77 -9.56 5.55 -0.26
C ALA A 77 -11.00 5.26 0.20
N LEU A 78 -11.18 4.27 1.09
CA LEU A 78 -12.50 3.84 1.53
C LEU A 78 -13.09 4.75 2.62
N GLU A 79 -12.27 5.19 3.57
CA GLU A 79 -12.73 5.88 4.76
C GLU A 79 -12.62 7.41 4.64
N HIS A 80 -11.68 7.88 3.84
CA HIS A 80 -11.36 9.32 3.76
C HIS A 80 -11.48 9.91 2.35
N GLY A 81 -12.03 9.16 1.40
CA GLY A 81 -12.30 9.65 0.05
C GLY A 81 -11.04 10.07 -0.72
N LEU A 82 -9.91 9.37 -0.53
CA LEU A 82 -8.67 9.64 -1.26
C LEU A 82 -8.86 9.52 -2.78
N LEU A 83 -9.65 8.55 -3.22
CA LEU A 83 -10.03 8.35 -4.61
C LEU A 83 -11.46 8.86 -4.86
N SER A 84 -11.71 9.41 -6.04
CA SER A 84 -13.08 9.71 -6.46
C SER A 84 -13.90 8.42 -6.59
N PRO A 85 -15.24 8.46 -6.49
CA PRO A 85 -16.08 7.27 -6.68
C PRO A 85 -15.80 6.54 -8.00
N PHE A 86 -15.55 7.27 -9.08
CA PHE A 86 -15.23 6.72 -10.38
C PHE A 86 -13.90 5.94 -10.40
N GLN A 87 -12.90 6.41 -9.66
CA GLN A 87 -11.60 5.74 -9.53
C GLN A 87 -11.66 4.55 -8.58
N LEU A 88 -12.49 4.63 -7.54
CA LEU A 88 -12.61 3.60 -6.50
C LEU A 88 -13.45 2.41 -6.96
N GLU A 89 -14.53 2.64 -7.71
CA GLU A 89 -15.52 1.60 -8.07
C GLU A 89 -14.88 0.36 -8.72
N PRO A 90 -13.96 0.49 -9.69
CA PRO A 90 -13.36 -0.69 -10.35
C PRO A 90 -12.55 -1.60 -9.42
N ILE A 91 -12.04 -1.05 -8.32
CA ILE A 91 -11.17 -1.79 -7.38
C ILE A 91 -11.78 -1.96 -5.98
N ARG A 92 -12.97 -1.43 -5.75
CA ARG A 92 -13.62 -1.45 -4.43
C ARG A 92 -13.71 -2.86 -3.85
N GLN A 93 -14.21 -3.80 -4.61
CA GLN A 93 -14.38 -5.18 -4.17
C GLN A 93 -13.02 -5.84 -3.84
N ASP A 94 -12.03 -5.66 -4.70
CA ASP A 94 -10.67 -6.19 -4.49
C ASP A 94 -10.04 -5.57 -3.24
N LEU A 95 -10.25 -4.29 -3.04
CA LEU A 95 -9.72 -3.55 -1.90
C LEU A 95 -10.38 -3.99 -0.58
N GLU A 96 -11.70 -4.03 -0.53
CA GLU A 96 -12.46 -4.48 0.65
C GLU A 96 -12.10 -5.92 1.03
N ALA A 97 -11.95 -6.80 0.05
CA ALA A 97 -11.54 -8.19 0.28
C ALA A 97 -10.08 -8.31 0.77
N SER A 98 -9.20 -7.37 0.40
CA SER A 98 -7.79 -7.40 0.77
C SER A 98 -7.49 -6.75 2.12
N LEU A 99 -8.29 -5.77 2.56
CA LEU A 99 -8.01 -4.98 3.75
C LEU A 99 -7.74 -5.78 5.02
N PRO A 100 -8.49 -6.85 5.36
CA PRO A 100 -8.21 -7.65 6.55
C PRO A 100 -6.79 -8.23 6.55
N GLY A 101 -6.35 -8.78 5.41
CA GLY A 101 -5.00 -9.30 5.23
C GLY A 101 -3.93 -8.21 5.26
N LEU A 102 -4.19 -7.07 4.61
CA LEU A 102 -3.29 -5.92 4.62
C LEU A 102 -3.09 -5.35 6.04
N ARG A 103 -4.16 -5.26 6.83
CA ARG A 103 -4.10 -4.84 8.24
C ARG A 103 -3.28 -5.81 9.09
N ALA A 104 -3.45 -7.11 8.87
CA ALA A 104 -2.67 -8.13 9.56
C ALA A 104 -1.17 -8.01 9.21
N CYS A 105 -0.82 -7.83 7.94
CA CYS A 105 0.55 -7.61 7.51
C CYS A 105 1.15 -6.33 8.12
N ARG A 106 0.41 -5.23 8.12
CA ARG A 106 0.86 -3.97 8.75
C ARG A 106 1.12 -4.16 10.24
N GLN A 107 0.28 -4.90 10.93
CA GLN A 107 0.46 -5.15 12.36
C GLN A 107 1.74 -5.92 12.67
N LEU A 108 2.17 -6.83 11.80
CA LEU A 108 3.42 -7.58 11.94
C LEU A 108 4.68 -6.71 11.83
N LEU A 109 4.61 -5.55 11.18
CA LEU A 109 5.72 -4.58 11.19
C LEU A 109 5.85 -3.81 12.51
N VAL A 110 4.77 -3.71 13.28
CA VAL A 110 4.71 -2.90 14.51
C VAL A 110 4.85 -3.78 15.75
N VAL A 111 4.38 -5.02 15.68
CA VAL A 111 4.39 -5.98 16.77
C VAL A 111 5.34 -7.11 16.44
N ILE A 112 6.40 -7.28 17.23
CA ILE A 112 7.30 -8.44 17.10
C ILE A 112 6.49 -9.69 17.49
N PRO A 113 6.27 -10.64 16.58
CA PRO A 113 5.54 -11.85 16.90
C PRO A 113 6.28 -12.67 17.95
N ALA A 114 5.53 -13.29 18.86
CA ALA A 114 6.09 -14.10 19.95
C ALA A 114 6.72 -15.41 19.44
N SER A 115 6.36 -15.85 18.22
CA SER A 115 6.92 -17.05 17.60
C SER A 115 6.91 -16.94 16.08
N LEU A 116 7.82 -17.68 15.42
CA LEU A 116 7.87 -17.81 13.95
C LEU A 116 6.61 -18.50 13.38
N GLU A 117 5.85 -19.21 14.20
CA GLU A 117 4.59 -19.85 13.79
C GLU A 117 3.48 -18.84 13.45
N GLU A 118 3.61 -17.59 13.88
CA GLU A 118 2.70 -16.50 13.50
C GLU A 118 2.96 -15.96 12.08
N HIS A 119 4.11 -16.29 11.47
CA HIS A 119 4.46 -15.93 10.09
C HIS A 119 3.81 -16.78 8.98
N PRO A 120 3.34 -18.03 9.19
CA PRO A 120 2.77 -18.87 8.12
C PRO A 120 1.60 -18.24 7.37
N ARG A 121 0.93 -17.25 7.97
CA ARG A 121 -0.23 -16.58 7.35
C ARG A 121 0.08 -15.88 6.04
N VAL A 122 1.31 -15.39 5.84
CA VAL A 122 1.70 -14.78 4.56
C VAL A 122 1.87 -15.85 3.48
N VAL A 123 2.48 -16.95 3.82
CA VAL A 123 2.61 -18.10 2.89
C VAL A 123 1.24 -18.60 2.49
N ASP A 124 0.29 -18.65 3.43
CA ASP A 124 -1.09 -19.05 3.15
C ASP A 124 -1.79 -18.02 2.25
N LEU A 125 -1.59 -16.72 2.48
CA LEU A 125 -2.09 -15.65 1.62
C LEU A 125 -1.55 -15.73 0.20
N LEU A 126 -0.29 -16.17 0.03
CA LEU A 126 0.32 -16.33 -1.28
C LEU A 126 -0.08 -17.63 -1.98
N ARG A 127 -0.53 -18.64 -1.23
CA ARG A 127 -0.92 -19.96 -1.77
C ARG A 127 -2.32 -20.00 -2.38
N ASP A 128 -3.20 -19.06 -2.05
CA ASP A 128 -4.58 -19.08 -2.57
C ASP A 128 -4.68 -18.75 -4.07
N GLY A 129 -3.59 -18.28 -4.67
CA GLY A 129 -3.50 -17.94 -6.08
C GLY A 129 -4.24 -16.66 -6.48
N GLU A 130 -5.08 -16.10 -5.62
CA GLU A 130 -5.93 -14.95 -5.90
C GLU A 130 -5.46 -13.67 -5.21
N THR A 131 -4.89 -13.79 -4.00
CA THR A 131 -4.51 -12.63 -3.19
C THR A 131 -3.45 -11.79 -3.87
N LEU A 132 -2.37 -12.38 -4.37
CA LEU A 132 -1.28 -11.62 -4.98
C LEU A 132 -1.70 -10.89 -6.26
N PRO A 133 -2.42 -11.52 -7.23
CA PRO A 133 -2.97 -10.81 -8.38
C PRO A 133 -3.91 -9.67 -7.98
N ARG A 134 -4.74 -9.85 -6.95
CA ARG A 134 -5.65 -8.84 -6.43
C ARG A 134 -4.89 -7.64 -5.86
N LEU A 135 -3.88 -7.87 -5.04
CA LEU A 135 -3.03 -6.81 -4.49
C LEU A 135 -2.31 -6.02 -5.59
N ARG A 136 -1.84 -6.68 -6.65
CA ARG A 136 -1.23 -6.02 -7.80
C ARG A 136 -2.21 -5.13 -8.58
N ARG A 137 -3.45 -5.58 -8.78
CA ARG A 137 -4.49 -4.75 -9.42
C ARG A 137 -4.79 -3.50 -8.60
N VAL A 138 -4.95 -3.65 -7.28
CA VAL A 138 -5.16 -2.52 -6.37
C VAL A 138 -3.97 -1.57 -6.42
N HIS A 139 -2.75 -2.08 -6.34
CA HIS A 139 -1.53 -1.30 -6.44
C HIS A 139 -1.47 -0.51 -7.75
N GLN A 140 -1.66 -1.15 -8.89
CA GLN A 140 -1.64 -0.50 -10.19
C GLN A 140 -2.66 0.63 -10.29
N ALA A 141 -3.89 0.39 -9.85
CA ALA A 141 -4.96 1.38 -9.91
C ALA A 141 -4.67 2.63 -9.07
N PHE A 142 -4.08 2.49 -7.89
CA PHE A 142 -3.63 3.63 -7.09
C PHE A 142 -2.52 4.42 -7.81
N GLY A 143 -1.52 3.72 -8.35
CA GLY A 143 -0.43 4.35 -9.09
C GLY A 143 -0.91 5.13 -10.31
N GLU A 144 -1.86 4.59 -11.06
CA GLU A 144 -2.47 5.26 -12.22
C GLU A 144 -3.26 6.50 -11.79
N ALA A 145 -4.05 6.41 -10.72
CA ALA A 145 -4.82 7.53 -10.20
C ALA A 145 -3.90 8.68 -9.74
N LEU A 146 -2.83 8.38 -9.01
CA LEU A 146 -1.88 9.36 -8.52
C LEU A 146 -1.12 10.05 -9.66
N ARG A 147 -0.63 9.27 -10.64
CA ARG A 147 0.10 9.81 -11.82
C ARG A 147 -0.82 10.70 -12.66
N LYS A 148 -2.05 10.27 -12.90
CA LYS A 148 -3.02 11.05 -13.66
C LYS A 148 -3.31 12.40 -13.01
N GLU A 149 -3.50 12.41 -11.70
CA GLU A 149 -3.76 13.64 -10.96
C GLU A 149 -2.54 14.57 -10.97
N HIS A 150 -1.33 14.03 -10.85
CA HIS A 150 -0.10 14.81 -10.90
C HIS A 150 0.07 15.51 -12.27
N VAL A 151 -0.06 14.75 -13.36
CA VAL A 151 0.04 15.29 -14.73
C VAL A 151 -1.01 16.36 -14.99
N SER A 152 -2.26 16.14 -14.55
CA SER A 152 -3.32 17.14 -14.72
C SER A 152 -2.97 18.48 -14.07
N ARG A 153 -2.38 18.45 -12.88
CA ARG A 153 -1.98 19.68 -12.17
C ARG A 153 -0.77 20.38 -12.75
N GLU A 154 0.18 19.62 -13.30
CA GLU A 154 1.30 20.23 -14.01
C GLU A 154 0.81 21.02 -15.22
N ILE A 155 -0.12 20.46 -16.00
CA ILE A 155 -0.72 21.15 -17.16
C ILE A 155 -1.44 22.43 -16.70
N ASP A 156 -2.30 22.33 -15.68
CA ASP A 156 -3.05 23.47 -15.13
C ASP A 156 -2.14 24.60 -14.61
N SER A 157 -0.92 24.26 -14.20
CA SER A 157 0.08 25.21 -13.70
C SER A 157 0.82 25.95 -14.83
N LEU A 158 0.91 25.34 -16.02
CA LEU A 158 1.56 25.92 -17.18
C LEU A 158 0.65 26.91 -17.96
N ASP A 159 -0.66 26.74 -17.79
CA ASP A 159 -1.69 27.58 -18.46
C ASP A 159 -2.02 28.88 -17.69
N ARG A 160 -1.31 29.16 -16.58
CA ARG A 160 -1.48 30.38 -15.75
C ARG A 160 -0.29 31.31 -15.87
#